data_6ba28c06933dfe4271d61ecceb2de854
#
_entry.id   6ba28c06933dfe4271d61ecceb2de854
#
_cell.length_a   1.000
_cell.length_b   1.000
_cell.length_c   1.000
_cell.angle_alpha   90.00
_cell.angle_beta   90.00
_cell.angle_gamma   90.00
#
_symmetry.space_group_name_H-M   'P 1'
#
loop_
_entity.id
_entity.type
_entity.pdbx_description
1 polymer ?
#
loop_
_entity_poly.entity_id
_entity_poly.type
_entity_poly.pdbx_seq_one_letter_code
_entity_poly.pdbx_strand_id
1 'polypeptide(L)'
;MGMQLQALYWMHGVENTWHGFLRLNDESSLAFVSNPDIPNIPTQLGTTHAGNPGANSAAGTMQHLAFKVENHQELMAMRDRLRSKGVPVLGPLDHGMCVSMYFAGLENLSLELSYSAEPINNELWIDPEVVDLAGISKEELDRYKNPSAFADSQGSIAQPAINDSTGPHMSNYPPGVYEQSMQIPDAIALNMVESNPPVKP
;
A
#
# COMPACT_ATOMS: atom_id res chain seq x y z
N MET A 1 -1.89 17.28 -2.74
CA MET A 1 -2.74 16.84 -1.60
C MET A 1 -2.51 17.68 -0.34
N GLY A 2 -1.31 18.16 -0.07
CA GLY A 2 -1.00 19.06 1.06
C GLY A 2 -0.80 18.33 2.38
N MET A 3 -0.28 17.13 2.30
CA MET A 3 0.13 16.36 3.48
C MET A 3 1.31 17.04 4.19
N GLN A 4 1.35 16.90 5.50
CA GLN A 4 2.43 17.41 6.33
C GLN A 4 3.60 16.44 6.33
N LEU A 5 4.83 16.94 6.13
CA LEU A 5 6.04 16.16 6.35
C LEU A 5 6.21 15.91 7.85
N GLN A 6 6.27 14.64 8.27
CA GLN A 6 6.44 14.24 9.67
C GLN A 6 7.87 13.80 9.99
N ALA A 7 8.53 13.10 9.06
CA ALA A 7 9.88 12.63 9.27
C ALA A 7 10.64 12.61 7.95
N LEU A 8 11.94 12.87 8.02
CA LEU A 8 12.87 12.78 6.90
C LEU A 8 14.26 12.45 7.46
N TYR A 9 14.76 11.25 7.16
CA TYR A 9 16.03 10.78 7.74
C TYR A 9 16.70 9.71 6.90
N TRP A 10 18.00 9.49 7.14
CA TRP A 10 18.76 8.41 6.51
C TRP A 10 18.26 7.05 6.99
N MET A 11 17.99 6.17 6.05
CA MET A 11 17.61 4.79 6.35
C MET A 11 18.82 4.03 6.87
N HIS A 12 18.77 3.62 8.15
CA HIS A 12 19.87 2.92 8.76
C HIS A 12 20.10 1.55 8.12
N GLY A 13 21.38 1.23 7.87
CA GLY A 13 21.78 -0.03 7.24
C GLY A 13 21.61 -0.10 5.72
N VAL A 14 21.12 0.96 5.08
CA VAL A 14 20.99 1.04 3.60
C VAL A 14 21.71 2.28 3.09
N GLU A 15 22.79 2.06 2.35
CA GLU A 15 23.66 3.13 1.87
C GLU A 15 22.92 4.10 0.94
N ASN A 16 23.18 5.40 1.09
CA ASN A 16 22.65 6.48 0.27
C ASN A 16 21.11 6.52 0.15
N THR A 17 20.41 5.90 1.09
CA THR A 17 18.95 5.78 1.06
C THR A 17 18.33 6.56 2.23
N TRP A 18 17.26 7.30 1.97
CA TRP A 18 16.53 8.03 2.99
C TRP A 18 15.02 7.82 2.89
N HIS A 19 14.36 7.96 4.04
CA HIS A 19 12.90 7.90 4.17
C HIS A 19 12.30 9.28 4.35
N GLY A 20 11.15 9.50 3.69
CA GLY A 20 10.26 10.61 3.98
C GLY A 20 8.89 10.08 4.38
N PHE A 21 8.28 10.67 5.42
CA PHE A 21 6.96 10.30 5.90
C PHE A 21 6.01 11.50 5.78
N LEU A 22 4.93 11.30 5.06
CA LEU A 22 3.85 12.28 4.91
C LEU A 22 2.63 11.82 5.72
N ARG A 23 2.14 12.68 6.61
CA ARG A 23 1.01 12.40 7.48
C ARG A 23 -0.27 12.23 6.67
N LEU A 24 -0.98 11.11 6.87
CA LEU A 24 -2.34 10.88 6.40
C LEU A 24 -3.36 11.32 7.46
N ASN A 25 -3.19 10.86 8.69
CA ASN A 25 -3.99 11.21 9.85
C ASN A 25 -3.14 11.08 11.13
N ASP A 26 -3.74 11.09 12.31
CA ASP A 26 -3.01 11.05 13.58
C ASP A 26 -2.29 9.72 13.83
N GLU A 27 -2.72 8.65 13.19
CA GLU A 27 -2.26 7.28 13.43
C GLU A 27 -1.53 6.67 12.22
N SER A 28 -1.54 7.32 11.05
CA SER A 28 -0.97 6.75 9.83
C SER A 28 -0.23 7.76 8.96
N SER A 29 0.79 7.26 8.28
CA SER A 29 1.62 8.02 7.36
C SER A 29 1.84 7.25 6.07
N LEU A 30 2.09 7.97 4.99
CA LEU A 30 2.59 7.42 3.75
C LEU A 30 4.11 7.58 3.72
N ALA A 31 4.82 6.47 3.64
CA ALA A 31 6.28 6.47 3.58
C ALA A 31 6.78 6.43 2.14
N PHE A 32 7.85 7.16 1.89
CA PHE A 32 8.59 7.17 0.64
C PHE A 32 10.05 6.81 0.90
N VAL A 33 10.63 6.09 -0.03
CA VAL A 33 12.06 5.78 -0.05
C VAL A 33 12.68 6.53 -1.23
N SER A 34 13.83 7.13 -1.02
CA SER A 34 14.61 7.75 -2.08
C SER A 34 16.08 7.28 -2.02
N ASN A 35 16.60 7.01 -3.20
CA ASN A 35 17.98 6.63 -3.43
C ASN A 35 18.42 7.22 -4.78
N PRO A 36 19.69 7.66 -4.96
CA PRO A 36 20.17 8.23 -6.22
C PRO A 36 19.99 7.35 -7.46
N ASP A 37 19.91 6.03 -7.28
CA ASP A 37 19.75 5.09 -8.38
C ASP A 37 18.28 4.93 -8.84
N ILE A 38 17.32 5.26 -8.00
CA ILE A 38 15.88 5.14 -8.34
C ILE A 38 15.51 5.85 -9.64
N PRO A 39 15.96 7.10 -9.91
CA PRO A 39 15.63 7.78 -11.14
C PRO A 39 16.19 7.11 -12.41
N ASN A 40 17.19 6.23 -12.25
CA ASN A 40 17.82 5.51 -13.35
C ASN A 40 17.14 4.16 -13.65
N ILE A 41 16.23 3.71 -12.79
CA ILE A 41 15.45 2.49 -13.01
C ILE A 41 14.33 2.81 -14.00
N PRO A 42 14.30 2.17 -15.18
CA PRO A 42 13.29 2.47 -16.18
C PRO A 42 11.89 2.08 -15.71
N THR A 43 10.93 2.98 -15.92
CA THR A 43 9.51 2.69 -15.72
C THR A 43 8.88 2.31 -17.06
N GLN A 44 7.92 1.37 -17.03
CA GLN A 44 7.17 0.94 -18.20
C GLN A 44 5.71 0.74 -17.81
N LEU A 45 4.82 1.54 -18.42
CA LEU A 45 3.37 1.37 -18.25
C LEU A 45 2.93 -0.04 -18.64
N GLY A 46 2.02 -0.60 -17.87
CA GLY A 46 1.57 -1.99 -18.01
C GLY A 46 2.51 -3.02 -17.38
N THR A 47 3.71 -2.62 -16.95
CA THR A 47 4.69 -3.49 -16.27
C THR A 47 4.97 -3.00 -14.86
N THR A 48 5.49 -1.79 -14.71
CA THR A 48 5.83 -1.23 -13.40
C THR A 48 4.62 -0.63 -12.67
N HIS A 49 3.68 -0.08 -13.41
CA HIS A 49 2.41 0.49 -12.92
C HIS A 49 1.43 0.68 -14.10
N ALA A 50 0.15 0.89 -13.78
CA ALA A 50 -0.91 0.97 -14.79
C ALA A 50 -0.97 2.34 -15.51
N GLY A 51 -0.69 3.43 -14.82
CA GLY A 51 -0.75 4.79 -15.34
C GLY A 51 -2.16 5.40 -15.41
N ASN A 52 -3.21 4.59 -15.30
CA ASN A 52 -4.60 5.03 -15.16
C ASN A 52 -5.43 3.94 -14.45
N PRO A 53 -6.60 4.29 -13.87
CA PRO A 53 -7.36 3.37 -13.03
C PRO A 53 -8.01 2.20 -13.77
N GLY A 54 -8.11 2.24 -15.09
CA GLY A 54 -8.68 1.18 -15.92
C GLY A 54 -7.66 0.33 -16.68
N ALA A 55 -6.35 0.61 -16.53
CA ALA A 55 -5.30 -0.12 -17.24
C ALA A 55 -4.73 -1.26 -16.40
N ASN A 56 -4.10 -2.20 -17.07
CA ASN A 56 -3.42 -3.34 -16.43
C ASN A 56 -2.02 -2.95 -15.95
N SER A 57 -1.53 -3.66 -14.94
CA SER A 57 -0.13 -3.71 -14.53
C SER A 57 0.29 -5.15 -14.27
N ALA A 58 1.59 -5.40 -14.21
CA ALA A 58 2.08 -6.74 -13.91
C ALA A 58 1.67 -7.17 -12.50
N ALA A 59 1.49 -8.48 -12.29
CA ALA A 59 1.24 -9.02 -10.95
C ALA A 59 2.37 -8.62 -9.99
N GLY A 60 2.01 -8.25 -8.77
CA GLY A 60 2.97 -7.76 -7.77
C GLY A 60 3.30 -6.27 -7.86
N THR A 61 2.70 -5.53 -8.80
CA THR A 61 2.85 -4.07 -8.90
C THR A 61 1.58 -3.34 -8.45
N MET A 62 1.72 -2.05 -8.17
CA MET A 62 0.59 -1.21 -7.77
C MET A 62 -0.20 -0.75 -9.01
N GLN A 63 -1.50 -1.08 -9.06
CA GLN A 63 -2.37 -0.61 -10.12
C GLN A 63 -2.74 0.86 -9.92
N HIS A 64 -3.28 1.22 -8.76
CA HIS A 64 -3.46 2.60 -8.28
C HIS A 64 -3.52 2.63 -6.75
N LEU A 65 -3.48 3.82 -6.17
CA LEU A 65 -3.61 4.03 -4.74
C LEU A 65 -4.80 4.96 -4.46
N ALA A 66 -5.79 4.43 -3.75
CA ALA A 66 -6.96 5.19 -3.32
C ALA A 66 -6.83 5.67 -1.87
N PHE A 67 -7.12 6.96 -1.65
CA PHE A 67 -7.20 7.56 -0.33
C PHE A 67 -8.64 7.88 0.02
N LYS A 68 -9.04 7.54 1.23
CA LYS A 68 -10.36 7.91 1.73
C LYS A 68 -10.42 9.40 2.04
N VAL A 69 -11.54 10.02 1.69
CA VAL A 69 -12.03 11.29 2.24
C VAL A 69 -13.38 11.07 2.93
N GLU A 70 -13.79 11.99 3.81
CA GLU A 70 -14.94 11.74 4.68
C GLU A 70 -16.27 11.82 3.95
N ASN A 71 -16.39 12.72 2.95
CA ASN A 71 -17.67 12.99 2.29
C ASN A 71 -17.49 13.71 0.94
N HIS A 72 -18.61 13.95 0.27
CA HIS A 72 -18.67 14.65 -1.01
C HIS A 72 -18.05 16.05 -0.97
N GLN A 73 -18.26 16.80 0.10
CA GLN A 73 -17.74 18.16 0.22
C GLN A 73 -16.21 18.15 0.27
N GLU A 74 -15.62 17.24 1.03
CA GLU A 74 -14.15 17.07 1.06
C GLU A 74 -13.60 16.60 -0.28
N LEU A 75 -14.28 15.66 -0.96
CA LEU A 75 -13.89 15.23 -2.29
C LEU A 75 -13.81 16.43 -3.25
N MET A 76 -14.84 17.28 -3.26
CA MET A 76 -14.84 18.49 -4.12
C MET A 76 -13.77 19.50 -3.73
N ALA A 77 -13.55 19.71 -2.43
CA ALA A 77 -12.47 20.58 -1.95
C ALA A 77 -11.08 20.09 -2.39
N MET A 78 -10.84 18.79 -2.32
CA MET A 78 -9.61 18.18 -2.79
C MET A 78 -9.45 18.26 -4.31
N ARG A 79 -10.53 18.10 -5.07
CA ARG A 79 -10.52 18.35 -6.53
C ARG A 79 -10.04 19.75 -6.84
N ASP A 80 -10.63 20.75 -6.19
CA ASP A 80 -10.33 22.15 -6.46
C ASP A 80 -8.88 22.48 -6.01
N ARG A 81 -8.43 21.89 -4.91
CA ARG A 81 -7.04 21.99 -4.46
C ARG A 81 -6.06 21.40 -5.50
N LEU A 82 -6.32 20.23 -6.05
CA LEU A 82 -5.49 19.61 -7.07
C LEU A 82 -5.44 20.46 -8.34
N ARG A 83 -6.61 20.90 -8.81
CA ARG A 83 -6.74 21.79 -9.98
C ARG A 83 -6.02 23.12 -9.80
N SER A 84 -6.06 23.70 -8.59
CA SER A 84 -5.32 24.95 -8.29
C SER A 84 -3.79 24.79 -8.35
N LYS A 85 -3.30 23.55 -8.33
CA LYS A 85 -1.88 23.19 -8.51
C LYS A 85 -1.56 22.70 -9.92
N GLY A 86 -2.49 22.86 -10.87
CA GLY A 86 -2.30 22.45 -12.26
C GLY A 86 -2.42 20.94 -12.50
N VAL A 87 -2.97 20.19 -11.53
CA VAL A 87 -3.18 18.74 -11.68
C VAL A 87 -4.57 18.49 -12.27
N PRO A 88 -4.68 17.90 -13.48
CA PRO A 88 -5.96 17.48 -14.04
C PRO A 88 -6.61 16.40 -13.18
N VAL A 89 -7.93 16.47 -13.02
CA VAL A 89 -8.71 15.53 -12.21
C VAL A 89 -9.89 15.03 -13.02
N LEU A 90 -9.97 13.71 -13.17
CA LEU A 90 -11.11 12.98 -13.74
C LEU A 90 -12.11 12.66 -12.64
N GLY A 91 -13.37 12.97 -12.87
CA GLY A 91 -14.47 12.74 -11.91
C GLY A 91 -15.00 14.04 -11.31
N PRO A 92 -15.96 13.96 -10.36
CA PRO A 92 -16.35 12.73 -9.62
C PRO A 92 -17.05 11.71 -10.50
N LEU A 93 -16.82 10.43 -10.22
CA LEU A 93 -17.50 9.28 -10.82
C LEU A 93 -18.20 8.50 -9.71
N ASP A 94 -19.47 8.22 -9.92
CA ASP A 94 -20.29 7.41 -9.00
C ASP A 94 -20.19 5.94 -9.42
N HIS A 95 -19.62 5.10 -8.54
CA HIS A 95 -19.49 3.66 -8.71
C HIS A 95 -20.59 2.88 -7.98
N GLY A 96 -21.59 3.58 -7.43
CA GLY A 96 -22.67 3.00 -6.64
C GLY A 96 -22.28 2.76 -5.18
N MET A 97 -21.20 2.07 -4.91
CA MET A 97 -20.70 1.85 -3.54
C MET A 97 -19.78 2.99 -3.03
N CYS A 98 -19.23 3.76 -3.93
CA CYS A 98 -18.37 4.90 -3.60
C CYS A 98 -18.43 5.94 -4.72
N VAL A 99 -18.03 7.16 -4.41
CA VAL A 99 -17.79 8.23 -5.38
C VAL A 99 -16.32 8.56 -5.38
N SER A 100 -15.71 8.54 -6.56
CA SER A 100 -14.27 8.61 -6.74
C SER A 100 -13.85 9.71 -7.70
N MET A 101 -12.62 10.18 -7.58
CA MET A 101 -11.93 10.95 -8.59
C MET A 101 -10.48 10.50 -8.74
N TYR A 102 -9.95 10.63 -9.94
CA TYR A 102 -8.66 10.11 -10.34
C TYR A 102 -7.75 11.21 -10.86
N PHE A 103 -6.46 11.10 -10.55
CA PHE A 103 -5.43 12.04 -11.01
C PHE A 103 -4.06 11.35 -11.05
N ALA A 104 -3.12 11.94 -11.77
CA ALA A 104 -1.76 11.43 -11.82
C ALA A 104 -0.92 11.97 -10.66
N GLY A 105 -0.17 11.09 -10.02
CA GLY A 105 0.99 11.42 -9.20
C GLY A 105 2.25 11.63 -10.04
N LEU A 106 3.39 11.69 -9.38
CA LEU A 106 4.69 11.65 -10.03
C LEU A 106 4.86 10.31 -10.77
N GLU A 107 5.67 10.31 -11.82
CA GLU A 107 5.95 9.12 -12.67
C GLU A 107 4.68 8.45 -13.23
N ASN A 108 3.58 9.21 -13.37
CA ASN A 108 2.27 8.73 -13.82
C ASN A 108 1.63 7.65 -12.93
N LEU A 109 1.98 7.57 -11.65
CA LEU A 109 1.26 6.72 -10.71
C LEU A 109 -0.21 7.17 -10.65
N SER A 110 -1.14 6.25 -10.89
CA SER A 110 -2.57 6.54 -10.76
C SER A 110 -2.95 6.68 -9.29
N LEU A 111 -3.57 7.79 -8.96
CA LEU A 111 -4.06 8.11 -7.63
C LEU A 111 -5.55 8.33 -7.66
N GLU A 112 -6.21 7.97 -6.56
CA GLU A 112 -7.64 8.13 -6.36
C GLU A 112 -7.93 8.81 -5.03
N LEU A 113 -9.00 9.58 -4.98
CA LEU A 113 -9.67 10.00 -3.75
C LEU A 113 -11.11 9.52 -3.82
N SER A 114 -11.60 8.89 -2.75
CA SER A 114 -12.93 8.33 -2.72
C SER A 114 -13.60 8.44 -1.35
N TYR A 115 -14.93 8.40 -1.35
CA TYR A 115 -15.72 8.22 -0.14
C TYR A 115 -16.90 7.29 -0.44
N SER A 116 -17.34 6.56 0.59
CA SER A 116 -18.61 5.81 0.61
C SER A 116 -19.52 6.48 1.63
N ALA A 117 -20.74 6.80 1.23
CA ALA A 117 -21.71 7.41 2.14
C ALA A 117 -22.17 6.43 3.23
N GLU A 118 -22.22 5.15 2.89
CA GLU A 118 -22.60 4.05 3.77
C GLU A 118 -21.56 2.92 3.70
N PRO A 119 -21.49 2.04 4.69
CA PRO A 119 -20.68 0.84 4.62
C PRO A 119 -21.05 -0.02 3.42
N ILE A 120 -20.04 -0.56 2.74
CA ILE A 120 -20.24 -1.43 1.57
C ILE A 120 -20.94 -2.72 2.01
N ASN A 121 -22.14 -2.97 1.47
CA ASN A 121 -22.89 -4.20 1.73
C ASN A 121 -22.40 -5.32 0.81
N ASN A 122 -21.66 -6.27 1.34
CA ASN A 122 -21.10 -7.39 0.58
C ASN A 122 -22.16 -8.31 -0.06
N GLU A 123 -23.38 -8.36 0.47
CA GLU A 123 -24.49 -9.12 -0.14
C GLU A 123 -24.97 -8.53 -1.47
N LEU A 124 -24.70 -7.23 -1.68
CA LEU A 124 -25.08 -6.52 -2.91
C LEU A 124 -23.91 -6.36 -3.89
N TRP A 125 -22.66 -6.45 -3.39
CA TRP A 125 -21.46 -6.11 -4.15
C TRP A 125 -20.53 -7.27 -4.43
N ILE A 126 -20.89 -8.51 -4.03
CA ILE A 126 -20.24 -9.73 -4.46
C ILE A 126 -21.07 -10.36 -5.57
N ASP A 127 -20.61 -10.25 -6.80
CA ASP A 127 -21.28 -10.76 -7.99
C ASP A 127 -21.08 -12.27 -8.10
N PRO A 128 -22.16 -13.08 -8.09
CA PRO A 128 -22.06 -14.53 -8.21
C PRO A 128 -21.38 -15.00 -9.52
N GLU A 129 -21.57 -14.28 -10.62
CA GLU A 129 -20.92 -14.60 -11.89
C GLU A 129 -19.40 -14.45 -11.79
N VAL A 130 -18.93 -13.38 -11.11
CA VAL A 130 -17.49 -13.17 -10.89
C VAL A 130 -16.92 -14.20 -9.92
N VAL A 131 -17.67 -14.61 -8.90
CA VAL A 131 -17.28 -15.69 -7.98
C VAL A 131 -17.05 -16.99 -8.74
N ASP A 132 -17.99 -17.35 -9.61
CA ASP A 132 -17.89 -18.57 -10.45
C ASP A 132 -16.70 -18.49 -11.42
N LEU A 133 -16.53 -17.35 -12.11
CA LEU A 133 -15.40 -17.13 -13.03
C LEU A 133 -14.04 -17.18 -12.32
N ALA A 134 -13.96 -16.72 -11.08
CA ALA A 134 -12.76 -16.77 -10.25
C ALA A 134 -12.48 -18.18 -9.69
N GLY A 135 -13.39 -19.13 -9.86
CA GLY A 135 -13.27 -20.50 -9.36
C GLY A 135 -13.35 -20.59 -7.82
N ILE A 136 -14.02 -19.62 -7.18
CA ILE A 136 -14.16 -19.56 -5.72
C ILE A 136 -15.32 -20.46 -5.31
N SER A 137 -15.04 -21.50 -4.52
CA SER A 137 -16.09 -22.37 -3.97
C SER A 137 -16.96 -21.65 -2.94
N LYS A 138 -18.14 -22.19 -2.67
CA LYS A 138 -19.04 -21.64 -1.64
C LYS A 138 -18.38 -21.58 -0.26
N GLU A 139 -17.64 -22.62 0.10
CA GLU A 139 -16.92 -22.72 1.36
C GLU A 139 -15.79 -21.69 1.47
N GLU A 140 -15.10 -21.42 0.35
CA GLU A 140 -14.07 -20.38 0.28
C GLU A 140 -14.69 -18.99 0.38
N LEU A 141 -15.77 -18.74 -0.35
CA LEU A 141 -16.49 -17.47 -0.28
C LEU A 141 -16.97 -17.17 1.15
N ASP A 142 -17.56 -18.17 1.81
CA ASP A 142 -18.00 -17.99 3.21
C ASP A 142 -16.83 -17.66 4.14
N ARG A 143 -15.71 -18.35 3.98
CA ARG A 143 -14.47 -18.06 4.73
C ARG A 143 -13.91 -16.67 4.43
N TYR A 144 -13.98 -16.19 3.17
CA TYR A 144 -13.52 -14.85 2.81
C TYR A 144 -14.44 -13.74 3.35
N LYS A 145 -15.75 -14.01 3.39
CA LYS A 145 -16.72 -13.08 4.00
C LYS A 145 -16.62 -13.05 5.53
N ASN A 146 -16.26 -14.18 6.14
CA ASN A 146 -16.21 -14.39 7.58
C ASN A 146 -14.84 -14.95 8.02
N PRO A 147 -13.74 -14.19 7.84
CA PRO A 147 -12.43 -14.69 8.22
C PRO A 147 -12.37 -14.95 9.72
N SER A 148 -11.86 -16.12 10.10
CA SER A 148 -11.65 -16.44 11.52
C SER A 148 -10.61 -15.50 12.11
N ALA A 149 -10.87 -14.99 13.32
CA ALA A 149 -9.88 -14.24 14.06
C ALA A 149 -8.66 -15.12 14.38
N PHE A 150 -7.49 -14.53 14.36
CA PHE A 150 -6.30 -15.21 14.87
C PHE A 150 -6.49 -15.51 16.36
N ALA A 151 -6.45 -16.81 16.73
CA ALA A 151 -6.48 -17.20 18.12
C ALA A 151 -5.07 -17.09 18.69
N ASP A 152 -4.89 -16.20 19.67
CA ASP A 152 -3.63 -16.06 20.39
C ASP A 152 -3.29 -17.42 21.07
N SER A 153 -2.16 -18.00 20.65
CA SER A 153 -1.70 -19.30 21.13
C SER A 153 -0.94 -19.24 22.47
N GLN A 154 -1.03 -18.12 23.21
CA GLN A 154 -0.32 -17.89 24.47
C GLN A 154 1.22 -17.98 24.35
N GLY A 155 1.76 -17.52 23.26
CA GLY A 155 3.21 -17.46 23.03
C GLY A 155 3.59 -17.04 21.62
N SER A 156 4.85 -16.71 21.42
CA SER A 156 5.37 -16.41 20.10
C SER A 156 5.35 -17.65 19.20
N ILE A 157 4.88 -17.50 17.98
CA ILE A 157 4.96 -18.53 16.96
C ILE A 157 6.39 -18.52 16.40
N ALA A 158 7.02 -19.70 16.36
CA ALA A 158 8.36 -19.83 15.80
C ALA A 158 8.37 -19.44 14.30
N GLN A 159 9.47 -18.82 13.86
CA GLN A 159 9.72 -18.52 12.47
C GLN A 159 9.63 -19.81 11.64
N PRO A 160 8.80 -19.87 10.58
CA PRO A 160 8.74 -21.04 9.73
C PRO A 160 10.08 -21.23 8.98
N ALA A 161 10.46 -22.49 8.77
CA ALA A 161 11.65 -22.81 7.98
C ALA A 161 11.43 -22.33 6.53
N ILE A 162 12.38 -21.58 5.98
CA ILE A 162 12.25 -20.97 4.64
C ILE A 162 12.05 -22.05 3.57
N ASN A 163 12.76 -23.17 3.67
CA ASN A 163 12.69 -24.28 2.72
C ASN A 163 11.38 -25.07 2.80
N ASP A 164 10.69 -25.03 3.92
CA ASP A 164 9.44 -25.76 4.17
C ASP A 164 8.21 -24.86 4.06
N SER A 165 8.42 -23.53 3.96
CA SER A 165 7.33 -22.57 3.84
C SER A 165 6.76 -22.57 2.42
N THR A 166 5.44 -22.70 2.33
CA THR A 166 4.68 -22.50 1.09
C THR A 166 4.24 -21.06 0.88
N GLY A 167 4.51 -20.18 1.85
CA GLY A 167 4.18 -18.77 1.81
C GLY A 167 5.12 -17.95 0.92
N PRO A 168 4.75 -16.71 0.59
CA PRO A 168 5.61 -15.81 -0.17
C PRO A 168 6.85 -15.41 0.65
N HIS A 169 7.98 -15.24 -0.05
CA HIS A 169 9.24 -14.80 0.53
C HIS A 169 9.67 -13.46 -0.08
N MET A 170 10.32 -12.63 0.73
CA MET A 170 11.01 -11.47 0.20
C MET A 170 12.18 -11.92 -0.68
N SER A 171 12.42 -11.22 -1.76
CA SER A 171 13.46 -11.53 -2.75
C SER A 171 14.43 -10.37 -2.93
N ASN A 172 15.40 -10.54 -3.83
CA ASN A 172 16.39 -9.52 -4.16
C ASN A 172 17.40 -9.23 -3.02
N TYR A 173 17.73 -10.24 -2.22
CA TYR A 173 18.81 -10.21 -1.25
C TYR A 173 20.09 -10.82 -1.83
N PRO A 174 21.27 -10.40 -1.37
CA PRO A 174 22.49 -11.15 -1.65
C PRO A 174 22.39 -12.61 -1.18
N PRO A 175 23.12 -13.55 -1.80
CA PRO A 175 23.04 -14.96 -1.44
C PRO A 175 23.26 -15.21 0.07
N GLY A 176 22.35 -15.95 0.69
CA GLY A 176 22.39 -16.34 2.10
C GLY A 176 22.01 -15.25 3.11
N VAL A 177 21.84 -14.00 2.67
CA VAL A 177 21.51 -12.89 3.59
C VAL A 177 20.08 -13.02 4.10
N TYR A 178 19.12 -13.37 3.24
CA TYR A 178 17.73 -13.54 3.64
C TYR A 178 17.58 -14.65 4.69
N GLU A 179 18.17 -15.81 4.42
CA GLU A 179 18.13 -16.97 5.32
C GLU A 179 18.75 -16.66 6.68
N GLN A 180 19.89 -15.94 6.69
CA GLN A 180 20.53 -15.51 7.92
C GLN A 180 19.66 -14.50 8.69
N SER A 181 19.07 -13.55 8.00
CA SER A 181 18.19 -12.53 8.59
C SER A 181 16.97 -13.15 9.26
N MET A 182 16.38 -14.18 8.65
CA MET A 182 15.22 -14.87 9.20
C MET A 182 15.54 -15.73 10.43
N GLN A 183 16.81 -15.97 10.76
CA GLN A 183 17.24 -16.69 11.95
C GLN A 183 17.58 -15.76 13.13
N ILE A 184 17.53 -14.45 12.94
CA ILE A 184 17.83 -13.49 13.99
C ILE A 184 16.69 -13.50 15.02
N PRO A 185 16.98 -13.75 16.32
CA PRO A 185 15.96 -13.66 17.35
C PRO A 185 15.36 -12.24 17.46
N ASP A 186 14.06 -12.16 17.72
CA ASP A 186 13.32 -10.88 17.80
C ASP A 186 13.98 -9.87 18.75
N ALA A 187 14.47 -10.34 19.91
CA ALA A 187 15.14 -9.49 20.90
C ALA A 187 16.45 -8.87 20.37
N ILE A 188 17.10 -9.52 19.42
CA ILE A 188 18.29 -8.99 18.74
C ILE A 188 17.84 -8.06 17.61
N ALA A 189 16.91 -8.50 16.78
CA ALA A 189 16.38 -7.74 15.65
C ALA A 189 15.86 -6.35 16.08
N LEU A 190 15.18 -6.28 17.23
CA LEU A 190 14.66 -5.03 17.80
C LEU A 190 15.74 -3.95 18.03
N ASN A 191 16.99 -4.36 18.23
CA ASN A 191 18.11 -3.48 18.56
C ASN A 191 19.18 -3.39 17.44
N MET A 192 18.89 -3.90 16.25
CA MET A 192 19.88 -3.94 15.15
C MET A 192 20.00 -2.62 14.41
N VAL A 193 18.99 -1.77 14.47
CA VAL A 193 18.98 -0.49 13.76
C VAL A 193 19.01 0.67 14.74
N GLU A 194 19.55 1.81 14.30
CA GLU A 194 19.53 3.04 15.07
C GLU A 194 18.08 3.50 15.29
N SER A 195 17.69 3.69 16.55
CA SER A 195 16.35 4.07 16.95
C SER A 195 16.25 5.51 17.51
N ASN A 196 17.38 6.21 17.64
CA ASN A 196 17.40 7.57 18.11
C ASN A 196 16.96 8.56 17.03
N PRO A 197 16.23 9.64 17.39
CA PRO A 197 15.97 10.72 16.46
C PRO A 197 17.28 11.30 15.90
N PRO A 198 17.33 11.68 14.60
CA PRO A 198 18.53 12.24 13.99
C PRO A 198 18.89 13.64 14.55
N VAL A 199 17.93 14.31 15.14
CA VAL A 199 18.10 15.63 15.79
C VAL A 199 17.90 15.46 17.28
N LYS A 200 18.89 15.89 18.07
CA LYS A 200 18.77 15.94 19.52
C LYS A 200 17.90 17.14 19.92
N PRO A 201 17.03 17.01 20.94
CA PRO A 201 16.23 18.12 21.46
C PRO A 201 17.07 19.22 22.08
#